data_9ec7c7fcb3c4a53b6b752793401506f8
#
_entry.id   9ec7c7fcb3c4a53b6b752793401506f8
#
_cell.length_a   1.000
_cell.length_b   1.000
_cell.length_c   1.000
_cell.angle_alpha   90.00
_cell.angle_beta   90.00
_cell.angle_gamma   90.00
#
_symmetry.space_group_name_H-M   'P 1'
#
loop_
_entity.id
_entity.type
_entity.pdbx_description
1 polymer ?
#
loop_
_entity_poly.entity_id
_entity_poly.type
_entity_poly.pdbx_seq_one_letter_code
_entity_poly.pdbx_strand_id
1 'polypeptide(L)'
;MSDPVRDWTPPDKPAVTLENARLEEMSKNERIKAESQGLFFSHDGKAAHAFAEEVDELTRGERETIGNVSKELSKFYGIYKQQEREVRGRKTGDYIFMTRIKCPAGGELTAQQWAALDDAADAFADGTIRLTSRQSIQYHHVYGPRLAPLVRHLNRHYREDSTLSACGDVNRNVMPRSSAYFQVWSTDDEGRTVAPIHVDEPVYGTQYLPRKFKVGIAHVADNSIDVRTQDVGLVPVATDAEGGADGSLWDLWSGGGLGQTHNKAATAPLLGVHLGRIPRDQVVAATRAIAILQREKGERRDRRQARWKYTIRRIGVAEVKRLLRERFEIPLEEAEPQSLASGRLFLGWNAALDGSQSYGLSVENGRIRPELRKGIRAAAEALDLRIRLTGHQDLLLCGVRDPDELMRILDAHGVPRPESVSSLRSFSMACPAKPTCG
;
A
#
# COMPACT_ATOMS: atom_id res chain seq x y z
N MET A 1 1.21 -0.31 30.29
CA MET A 1 1.11 -1.43 29.33
C MET A 1 2.51 -1.89 29.03
N SER A 2 2.81 -3.18 29.18
CA SER A 2 4.14 -3.72 28.84
C SER A 2 4.44 -3.46 27.36
N ASP A 3 5.64 -2.99 27.06
CA ASP A 3 6.06 -2.71 25.68
C ASP A 3 6.04 -4.04 24.89
N PRO A 4 5.19 -4.21 23.87
CA PRO A 4 5.11 -5.44 23.08
C PRO A 4 6.42 -5.74 22.31
N VAL A 5 7.38 -4.84 22.34
CA VAL A 5 8.73 -5.01 21.77
C VAL A 5 9.58 -5.98 22.60
N ARG A 6 9.24 -6.24 23.87
CA ARG A 6 10.07 -7.05 24.78
C ARG A 6 10.01 -8.54 24.53
N ASP A 7 9.00 -9.04 23.84
CA ASP A 7 8.76 -10.50 23.74
C ASP A 7 9.24 -11.16 22.43
N TRP A 8 9.84 -10.40 21.49
CA TRP A 8 10.40 -11.00 20.29
C TRP A 8 11.92 -11.21 20.43
N THR A 9 12.33 -12.45 20.39
CA THR A 9 13.75 -12.83 20.38
C THR A 9 14.20 -13.15 18.96
N PRO A 10 15.34 -12.61 18.50
CA PRO A 10 15.92 -13.01 17.22
C PRO A 10 16.18 -14.52 17.17
N PRO A 11 16.00 -15.17 16.02
CA PRO A 11 16.43 -16.56 15.84
C PRO A 11 17.93 -16.72 16.11
N ASP A 12 18.35 -17.85 16.71
CA ASP A 12 19.75 -18.15 17.02
C ASP A 12 20.65 -18.24 15.79
N LYS A 13 20.08 -18.54 14.61
CA LYS A 13 20.84 -18.63 13.36
C LYS A 13 21.08 -17.26 12.76
N PRO A 14 22.33 -16.95 12.33
CA PRO A 14 22.64 -15.73 11.62
C PRO A 14 21.71 -15.54 10.39
N ALA A 15 21.34 -14.30 10.12
CA ALA A 15 20.55 -13.97 8.94
C ALA A 15 21.34 -14.18 7.66
N VAL A 16 20.66 -14.66 6.62
CA VAL A 16 21.18 -14.68 5.26
C VAL A 16 20.79 -13.35 4.60
N THR A 17 21.77 -12.49 4.33
CA THR A 17 21.60 -11.14 3.78
C THR A 17 22.26 -11.06 2.42
N LEU A 18 22.14 -9.93 1.69
CA LEU A 18 22.85 -9.77 0.42
C LEU A 18 24.37 -9.83 0.56
N GLU A 19 24.91 -9.45 1.72
CA GLU A 19 26.36 -9.42 1.96
C GLU A 19 26.97 -10.81 2.15
N ASN A 20 26.18 -11.78 2.65
CA ASN A 20 26.70 -13.11 3.00
C ASN A 20 25.96 -14.27 2.34
N ALA A 21 24.97 -13.99 1.50
CA ALA A 21 24.11 -15.03 0.95
C ALA A 21 24.80 -15.84 -0.16
N ARG A 22 24.68 -17.16 -0.07
CA ARG A 22 24.82 -18.04 -1.21
C ARG A 22 23.45 -18.34 -1.78
N LEU A 23 23.36 -18.55 -3.09
CA LEU A 23 22.07 -18.75 -3.77
C LEU A 23 21.26 -19.91 -3.20
N GLU A 24 21.92 -21.01 -2.85
CA GLU A 24 21.32 -22.21 -2.26
C GLU A 24 20.72 -21.96 -0.86
N GLU A 25 21.20 -20.99 -0.12
CA GLU A 25 20.71 -20.63 1.21
C GLU A 25 19.46 -19.75 1.16
N MET A 26 19.21 -19.12 0.03
CA MET A 26 18.07 -18.22 -0.16
C MET A 26 16.74 -18.95 -0.24
N SER A 27 15.64 -18.26 0.13
CA SER A 27 14.29 -18.74 -0.13
C SER A 27 14.03 -18.90 -1.64
N LYS A 28 13.06 -19.76 -1.99
CA LYS A 28 12.66 -19.96 -3.40
C LYS A 28 12.38 -18.64 -4.13
N ASN A 29 11.69 -17.71 -3.48
CA ASN A 29 11.37 -16.41 -4.08
C ASN A 29 12.63 -15.58 -4.35
N GLU A 30 13.59 -15.60 -3.41
CA GLU A 30 14.86 -14.89 -3.57
C GLU A 30 15.71 -15.50 -4.69
N ARG A 31 15.73 -16.82 -4.81
CA ARG A 31 16.42 -17.50 -5.91
C ARG A 31 15.84 -17.13 -7.26
N ILE A 32 14.50 -17.12 -7.40
CA ILE A 32 13.85 -16.70 -8.64
C ILE A 32 14.23 -15.26 -8.99
N LYS A 33 14.28 -14.35 -8.02
CA LYS A 33 14.68 -12.95 -8.26
C LYS A 33 16.15 -12.85 -8.71
N ALA A 34 17.04 -13.60 -8.08
CA ALA A 34 18.46 -13.61 -8.43
C ALA A 34 18.71 -14.20 -9.82
N GLU A 35 18.08 -15.33 -10.13
CA GLU A 35 18.19 -16.01 -11.43
C GLU A 35 17.59 -15.18 -12.57
N SER A 36 16.62 -14.36 -12.25
CA SER A 36 15.93 -13.52 -13.22
C SER A 36 16.63 -12.16 -13.49
N GLN A 37 17.74 -11.89 -12.85
CA GLN A 37 18.67 -10.78 -13.07
C GLN A 37 18.01 -9.43 -13.41
N GLY A 38 17.42 -8.77 -12.41
CA GLY A 38 16.93 -7.39 -12.59
C GLY A 38 15.73 -7.23 -13.51
N LEU A 39 14.88 -8.20 -13.56
CA LEU A 39 13.70 -8.42 -14.41
C LEU A 39 12.81 -7.23 -14.70
N PHE A 40 12.82 -6.22 -13.86
CA PHE A 40 11.85 -5.15 -13.92
C PHE A 40 12.25 -3.97 -14.79
N PHE A 41 13.55 -3.72 -14.92
CA PHE A 41 14.06 -2.51 -15.52
C PHE A 41 15.07 -2.73 -16.64
N SER A 42 15.40 -3.98 -16.98
CA SER A 42 16.20 -4.26 -18.17
C SER A 42 15.30 -4.55 -19.38
N HIS A 43 15.45 -3.79 -20.44
CA HIS A 43 14.76 -4.03 -21.71
C HIS A 43 15.06 -5.41 -22.31
N ASP A 44 16.14 -6.05 -21.91
CA ASP A 44 16.63 -7.33 -22.43
C ASP A 44 16.34 -8.52 -21.52
N GLY A 45 15.52 -8.32 -20.47
CA GLY A 45 15.22 -9.36 -19.49
C GLY A 45 14.36 -10.49 -20.07
N LYS A 46 14.95 -11.64 -20.36
CA LYS A 46 14.26 -12.85 -20.86
C LYS A 46 13.00 -13.20 -20.09
N ALA A 47 12.98 -12.96 -18.79
CA ALA A 47 11.83 -13.29 -17.98
C ALA A 47 10.70 -12.24 -18.06
N ALA A 48 11.00 -10.97 -18.35
CA ALA A 48 9.97 -9.98 -18.65
C ALA A 48 9.29 -10.29 -19.99
N HIS A 49 10.05 -10.69 -20.99
CA HIS A 49 9.52 -11.17 -22.27
C HIS A 49 8.66 -12.42 -22.08
N ALA A 50 9.14 -13.43 -21.34
CA ALA A 50 8.38 -14.63 -21.07
C ALA A 50 7.07 -14.34 -20.30
N PHE A 51 7.06 -13.37 -19.38
CA PHE A 51 5.84 -12.94 -18.71
C PHE A 51 4.86 -12.26 -19.68
N ALA A 52 5.35 -11.41 -20.56
CA ALA A 52 4.52 -10.78 -21.59
C ALA A 52 3.89 -11.81 -22.53
N GLU A 53 4.67 -12.78 -23.00
CA GLU A 53 4.20 -13.89 -23.83
C GLU A 53 3.13 -14.71 -23.11
N GLU A 54 3.34 -15.08 -21.83
CA GLU A 54 2.36 -15.80 -21.03
C GLU A 54 1.05 -15.00 -20.84
N VAL A 55 1.13 -13.67 -20.73
CA VAL A 55 -0.06 -12.79 -20.61
C VAL A 55 -0.79 -12.70 -21.95
N ASP A 56 -0.07 -12.68 -23.06
CA ASP A 56 -0.67 -12.71 -24.40
C ASP A 56 -1.37 -14.06 -24.67
N GLU A 57 -0.75 -15.18 -24.31
CA GLU A 57 -1.33 -16.52 -24.39
C GLU A 57 -2.62 -16.62 -23.51
N LEU A 58 -2.59 -16.06 -22.28
CA LEU A 58 -3.78 -15.95 -21.43
C LEU A 58 -4.90 -15.16 -22.11
N THR A 59 -4.54 -14.04 -22.77
CA THR A 59 -5.49 -13.16 -23.44
C THR A 59 -6.16 -13.86 -24.62
N ARG A 60 -5.44 -14.73 -25.34
CA ARG A 60 -5.96 -15.53 -26.44
C ARG A 60 -6.67 -16.82 -25.99
N GLY A 61 -6.64 -17.13 -24.69
CA GLY A 61 -7.21 -18.39 -24.16
C GLY A 61 -6.37 -19.63 -24.45
N GLU A 62 -5.13 -19.48 -24.86
CA GLU A 62 -4.19 -20.56 -25.15
C GLU A 62 -3.53 -21.13 -23.90
N ARG A 63 -3.71 -20.46 -22.78
CA ARG A 63 -3.15 -20.82 -21.47
C ARG A 63 -4.16 -20.51 -20.36
N GLU A 64 -4.20 -21.32 -19.31
CA GLU A 64 -5.07 -21.11 -18.15
C GLU A 64 -4.41 -20.25 -17.06
N THR A 65 -3.09 -20.22 -16.97
CA THR A 65 -2.37 -19.56 -15.88
C THR A 65 -0.91 -19.25 -16.24
N ILE A 66 -0.23 -18.46 -15.41
CA ILE A 66 1.18 -18.09 -15.56
C ILE A 66 2.13 -19.05 -14.80
N GLY A 67 3.36 -19.16 -15.29
CA GLY A 67 4.41 -19.98 -14.71
C GLY A 67 4.91 -19.48 -13.34
N ASN A 68 5.87 -20.18 -12.75
CA ASN A 68 6.38 -19.82 -11.42
C ASN A 68 7.24 -18.55 -11.40
N VAL A 69 8.04 -18.32 -12.44
CA VAL A 69 8.84 -17.10 -12.57
C VAL A 69 7.93 -15.92 -12.77
N SER A 70 7.02 -15.99 -13.75
CA SER A 70 6.02 -14.97 -14.04
C SER A 70 5.11 -14.69 -12.84
N LYS A 71 4.81 -15.69 -12.01
CA LYS A 71 4.07 -15.51 -10.74
C LYS A 71 4.82 -14.63 -9.73
N GLU A 72 6.13 -14.74 -9.62
CA GLU A 72 6.90 -13.86 -8.73
C GLU A 72 6.99 -12.46 -9.34
N LEU A 73 7.22 -12.38 -10.64
CA LEU A 73 7.29 -11.14 -11.41
C LEU A 73 5.97 -10.37 -11.38
N SER A 74 4.86 -11.02 -11.67
CA SER A 74 3.53 -10.40 -11.72
C SER A 74 3.14 -9.63 -10.46
N LYS A 75 3.65 -10.03 -9.29
CA LYS A 75 3.38 -9.34 -8.02
C LYS A 75 3.84 -7.89 -8.03
N PHE A 76 4.92 -7.58 -8.73
CA PHE A 76 5.42 -6.21 -8.83
C PHE A 76 4.53 -5.34 -9.72
N TYR A 77 3.83 -5.96 -10.66
CA TYR A 77 2.75 -5.32 -11.43
C TYR A 77 1.40 -5.34 -10.71
N GLY A 78 1.40 -5.60 -9.39
CA GLY A 78 0.17 -5.65 -8.61
C GLY A 78 -0.72 -6.87 -8.89
N ILE A 79 -0.24 -7.83 -9.67
CA ILE A 79 -1.01 -8.99 -10.12
C ILE A 79 -0.66 -10.21 -9.26
N TYR A 80 -1.67 -10.88 -8.73
CA TYR A 80 -1.52 -12.11 -7.96
C TYR A 80 -2.26 -13.25 -8.62
N LYS A 81 -1.51 -14.28 -9.02
CA LYS A 81 -2.09 -15.56 -9.40
C LYS A 81 -2.78 -16.20 -8.21
N GLN A 82 -4.02 -16.52 -8.36
CA GLN A 82 -4.85 -17.21 -7.39
C GLN A 82 -5.56 -18.40 -8.06
N GLN A 83 -6.28 -19.15 -7.28
CA GLN A 83 -7.17 -20.22 -7.78
C GLN A 83 -8.38 -20.26 -6.88
N GLU A 84 -9.54 -20.42 -7.45
CA GLU A 84 -10.79 -20.57 -6.71
C GLU A 84 -10.70 -21.69 -5.68
N ARG A 85 -11.34 -21.50 -4.53
CA ARG A 85 -11.27 -22.44 -3.41
C ARG A 85 -12.65 -22.67 -2.83
N GLU A 86 -12.90 -23.91 -2.49
CA GLU A 86 -14.03 -24.24 -1.63
C GLU A 86 -13.91 -23.58 -0.25
N VAL A 87 -15.03 -23.51 0.48
CA VAL A 87 -15.08 -23.04 1.87
C VAL A 87 -14.05 -23.75 2.77
N ARG A 88 -13.77 -25.02 2.51
CA ARG A 88 -12.75 -25.82 3.23
C ARG A 88 -11.31 -25.57 2.77
N GLY A 89 -11.11 -24.69 1.77
CA GLY A 89 -9.79 -24.23 1.32
C GLY A 89 -9.12 -25.12 0.28
N ARG A 90 -9.78 -26.16 -0.24
CA ARG A 90 -9.26 -26.92 -1.38
C ARG A 90 -9.34 -26.07 -2.64
N LYS A 91 -8.32 -26.16 -3.48
CA LYS A 91 -8.29 -25.55 -4.80
C LYS A 91 -9.12 -26.40 -5.74
N THR A 92 -10.24 -25.87 -6.21
CA THR A 92 -11.24 -26.66 -6.95
C THR A 92 -11.74 -25.99 -8.20
N GLY A 93 -11.49 -24.71 -8.34
CA GLY A 93 -12.00 -23.92 -9.45
C GLY A 93 -10.89 -23.45 -10.39
N ASP A 94 -11.28 -22.54 -11.25
CA ASP A 94 -10.44 -21.95 -12.27
C ASP A 94 -9.28 -21.11 -11.68
N TYR A 95 -8.24 -20.89 -12.47
CA TYR A 95 -7.24 -19.89 -12.16
C TYR A 95 -7.80 -18.50 -12.34
N ILE A 96 -7.63 -17.69 -11.31
CA ILE A 96 -8.06 -16.30 -11.25
C ILE A 96 -6.91 -15.40 -10.83
N PHE A 97 -7.05 -14.11 -11.09
CA PHE A 97 -6.08 -13.12 -10.67
C PHE A 97 -6.72 -12.07 -9.77
N MET A 98 -5.94 -11.56 -8.83
CA MET A 98 -6.24 -10.35 -8.10
C MET A 98 -5.32 -9.25 -8.63
N THR A 99 -5.90 -8.13 -9.03
CA THR A 99 -5.14 -6.95 -9.47
C THR A 99 -5.23 -5.85 -8.41
N ARG A 100 -4.09 -5.32 -7.99
CA ARG A 100 -3.98 -4.20 -7.05
C ARG A 100 -3.55 -2.95 -7.78
N ILE A 101 -4.21 -1.84 -7.46
CA ILE A 101 -4.02 -0.54 -8.08
C ILE A 101 -3.44 0.41 -7.04
N LYS A 102 -2.43 1.18 -7.41
CA LYS A 102 -1.94 2.29 -6.59
C LYS A 102 -2.94 3.44 -6.65
N CYS A 103 -3.19 4.02 -5.48
CA CYS A 103 -3.93 5.25 -5.31
C CYS A 103 -3.00 6.22 -4.56
N PRO A 104 -2.16 6.95 -5.26
CA PRO A 104 -1.18 7.83 -4.63
C PRO A 104 -1.85 8.87 -3.74
N ALA A 105 -1.14 9.33 -2.72
CA ALA A 105 -1.61 10.33 -1.76
C ALA A 105 -2.96 9.98 -1.09
N GLY A 106 -3.20 8.68 -0.83
CA GLY A 106 -4.43 8.22 -0.20
C GLY A 106 -5.62 8.14 -1.15
N GLY A 107 -5.36 8.25 -2.48
CA GLY A 107 -6.40 8.10 -3.51
C GLY A 107 -7.35 9.27 -3.54
N GLU A 108 -6.85 10.48 -3.71
CA GLU A 108 -7.72 11.57 -4.12
C GLU A 108 -8.07 11.39 -5.60
N LEU A 109 -9.20 10.74 -5.84
CA LEU A 109 -9.67 10.37 -7.15
C LEU A 109 -10.67 11.42 -7.64
N THR A 110 -10.55 11.82 -8.90
CA THR A 110 -11.59 12.62 -9.57
C THR A 110 -12.82 11.75 -9.87
N ALA A 111 -13.97 12.38 -10.14
CA ALA A 111 -15.16 11.67 -10.60
C ALA A 111 -14.87 10.82 -11.85
N GLN A 112 -14.10 11.37 -12.81
CA GLN A 112 -13.71 10.66 -14.02
C GLN A 112 -12.80 9.43 -13.72
N GLN A 113 -11.84 9.60 -12.81
CA GLN A 113 -10.99 8.47 -12.40
C GLN A 113 -11.79 7.38 -11.68
N TRP A 114 -12.76 7.78 -10.85
CA TRP A 114 -13.66 6.84 -10.21
C TRP A 114 -14.53 6.11 -11.22
N ALA A 115 -15.10 6.81 -12.21
CA ALA A 115 -15.88 6.19 -13.29
C ALA A 115 -15.06 5.13 -14.04
N ALA A 116 -13.80 5.42 -14.37
CA ALA A 116 -12.92 4.43 -15.02
C ALA A 116 -12.67 3.19 -14.15
N LEU A 117 -12.53 3.37 -12.82
CA LEU A 117 -12.40 2.25 -11.89
C LEU A 117 -13.71 1.48 -11.74
N ASP A 118 -14.84 2.16 -11.77
CA ASP A 118 -16.16 1.58 -11.70
C ASP A 118 -16.48 0.72 -12.94
N ASP A 119 -16.23 1.24 -14.13
CA ASP A 119 -16.37 0.53 -15.40
C ASP A 119 -15.48 -0.73 -15.45
N ALA A 120 -14.27 -0.65 -14.92
CA ALA A 120 -13.33 -1.78 -14.87
C ALA A 120 -13.85 -2.93 -14.00
N ALA A 121 -14.58 -2.64 -12.93
CA ALA A 121 -15.13 -3.66 -12.05
C ALA A 121 -16.14 -4.56 -12.76
N ASP A 122 -17.01 -3.98 -13.58
CA ASP A 122 -18.03 -4.72 -14.35
C ASP A 122 -17.43 -5.42 -15.58
N ALA A 123 -16.54 -4.74 -16.31
CA ALA A 123 -16.00 -5.27 -17.54
C ALA A 123 -15.01 -6.43 -17.33
N PHE A 124 -14.22 -6.40 -16.27
CA PHE A 124 -13.05 -7.27 -16.15
C PHE A 124 -12.97 -8.10 -14.85
N ALA A 125 -13.76 -7.76 -13.82
CA ALA A 125 -13.69 -8.40 -12.51
C ALA A 125 -15.05 -9.01 -12.08
N ASP A 126 -15.26 -9.14 -10.76
CA ASP A 126 -16.49 -9.70 -10.17
C ASP A 126 -17.61 -8.67 -9.91
N GLY A 127 -17.51 -7.49 -10.52
CA GLY A 127 -18.48 -6.40 -10.31
C GLY A 127 -18.29 -5.67 -8.98
N THR A 128 -17.25 -5.97 -8.19
CA THR A 128 -16.96 -5.29 -6.93
C THR A 128 -15.62 -4.57 -6.95
N ILE A 129 -15.52 -3.50 -6.17
CA ILE A 129 -14.25 -2.82 -5.87
C ILE A 129 -13.88 -3.12 -4.42
N ARG A 130 -12.63 -3.50 -4.18
CA ARG A 130 -12.13 -3.75 -2.84
C ARG A 130 -11.17 -2.67 -2.39
N LEU A 131 -11.55 -1.95 -1.33
CA LEU A 131 -10.66 -1.02 -0.63
C LEU A 131 -9.71 -1.78 0.30
N THR A 132 -8.49 -1.29 0.42
CA THR A 132 -7.48 -1.91 1.30
C THR A 132 -7.09 -0.97 2.43
N SER A 133 -6.61 -1.54 3.55
CA SER A 133 -6.01 -0.76 4.65
C SER A 133 -4.70 -0.04 4.26
N ARG A 134 -4.33 -0.04 2.98
CA ARG A 134 -3.22 0.76 2.39
C ARG A 134 -3.74 1.86 1.46
N GLN A 135 -5.00 2.27 1.59
CA GLN A 135 -5.61 3.29 0.74
C GLN A 135 -5.39 2.97 -0.74
N SER A 136 -5.69 1.75 -1.14
CA SER A 136 -5.44 1.18 -2.46
C SER A 136 -6.65 0.35 -2.87
N ILE A 137 -6.80 0.06 -4.15
CA ILE A 137 -7.93 -0.68 -4.70
C ILE A 137 -7.48 -2.07 -5.16
N GLN A 138 -8.37 -3.04 -5.08
CA GLN A 138 -8.18 -4.38 -5.64
C GLN A 138 -9.41 -4.80 -6.44
N TYR A 139 -9.16 -5.46 -7.57
CA TYR A 139 -10.13 -6.29 -8.27
C TYR A 139 -9.85 -7.76 -8.00
N HIS A 140 -10.92 -8.52 -7.85
CA HIS A 140 -10.88 -9.96 -7.63
C HIS A 140 -11.59 -10.69 -8.77
N HIS A 141 -11.36 -12.00 -8.87
CA HIS A 141 -11.93 -12.86 -9.91
C HIS A 141 -11.70 -12.34 -11.34
N VAL A 142 -10.49 -11.80 -11.59
CA VAL A 142 -10.07 -11.45 -12.95
C VAL A 142 -9.60 -12.74 -13.63
N TYR A 143 -10.32 -13.19 -14.64
CA TYR A 143 -9.91 -14.35 -15.43
C TYR A 143 -8.81 -14.01 -16.44
N GLY A 144 -8.00 -15.01 -16.80
CA GLY A 144 -6.84 -14.82 -17.67
C GLY A 144 -7.06 -13.94 -18.89
N PRO A 145 -8.08 -14.21 -19.74
CA PRO A 145 -8.36 -13.40 -20.92
C PRO A 145 -8.69 -11.93 -20.64
N ARG A 146 -9.12 -11.60 -19.43
CA ARG A 146 -9.46 -10.22 -19.02
C ARG A 146 -8.31 -9.46 -18.39
N LEU A 147 -7.18 -10.12 -18.08
CA LEU A 147 -6.08 -9.53 -17.33
C LEU A 147 -5.40 -8.38 -18.09
N ALA A 148 -4.95 -8.61 -19.32
CA ALA A 148 -4.32 -7.57 -20.12
C ALA A 148 -5.29 -6.45 -20.53
N PRO A 149 -6.55 -6.75 -20.94
CA PRO A 149 -7.56 -5.71 -21.14
C PRO A 149 -7.79 -4.82 -19.92
N LEU A 150 -7.88 -5.40 -18.69
CA LEU A 150 -8.00 -4.64 -17.45
C LEU A 150 -6.82 -3.67 -17.26
N VAL A 151 -5.59 -4.16 -17.39
CA VAL A 151 -4.39 -3.33 -17.21
C VAL A 151 -4.34 -2.19 -18.23
N ARG A 152 -4.65 -2.49 -19.51
CA ARG A 152 -4.75 -1.46 -20.56
C ARG A 152 -5.84 -0.42 -20.27
N HIS A 153 -7.01 -0.85 -19.81
CA HIS A 153 -8.11 0.07 -19.44
C HIS A 153 -7.67 1.02 -18.32
N LEU A 154 -7.07 0.47 -17.26
CA LEU A 154 -6.60 1.26 -16.13
C LEU A 154 -5.52 2.28 -16.52
N ASN A 155 -4.53 1.86 -17.30
CA ASN A 155 -3.45 2.76 -17.74
C ASN A 155 -3.94 3.85 -18.70
N ARG A 156 -4.97 3.58 -19.48
CA ARG A 156 -5.55 4.56 -20.41
C ARG A 156 -6.52 5.54 -19.77
N HIS A 157 -7.35 5.07 -18.85
CA HIS A 157 -8.51 5.82 -18.37
C HIS A 157 -8.42 6.25 -16.91
N TYR A 158 -7.68 5.52 -16.08
CA TYR A 158 -7.51 5.89 -14.69
C TYR A 158 -6.17 6.62 -14.48
N ARG A 159 -5.07 5.94 -14.74
CA ARG A 159 -3.73 6.49 -14.52
C ARG A 159 -2.68 5.58 -15.14
N GLU A 160 -1.73 6.16 -15.87
CA GLU A 160 -0.53 5.47 -16.32
C GLU A 160 0.21 4.83 -15.14
N ASP A 161 0.80 3.67 -15.34
CA ASP A 161 1.50 2.89 -14.31
C ASP A 161 0.68 2.52 -13.06
N SER A 162 -0.64 2.52 -13.14
CA SER A 162 -1.54 2.29 -12.01
C SER A 162 -1.29 0.99 -11.24
N THR A 163 -0.83 -0.06 -11.90
CA THR A 163 -0.55 -1.37 -11.29
C THR A 163 0.93 -1.57 -10.96
N LEU A 164 1.83 -0.80 -11.57
CA LEU A 164 3.28 -0.95 -11.37
C LEU A 164 3.66 -0.67 -9.91
N SER A 165 4.43 -1.58 -9.31
CA SER A 165 4.84 -1.52 -7.90
C SER A 165 3.70 -1.42 -6.87
N ALA A 166 2.46 -1.71 -7.27
CA ALA A 166 1.33 -1.73 -6.33
C ALA A 166 1.46 -2.86 -5.30
N CYS A 167 2.25 -3.88 -5.60
CA CYS A 167 2.55 -5.00 -4.71
C CYS A 167 3.99 -5.50 -4.89
N GLY A 168 4.33 -6.66 -4.35
CA GLY A 168 5.68 -7.23 -4.48
C GLY A 168 6.60 -6.92 -3.31
N ASP A 169 7.88 -7.20 -3.51
CA ASP A 169 8.96 -6.97 -2.54
C ASP A 169 9.61 -5.60 -2.79
N VAL A 170 8.78 -4.58 -2.78
CA VAL A 170 9.06 -3.16 -2.97
C VAL A 170 8.29 -2.33 -1.95
N ASN A 171 8.46 -1.01 -1.97
CA ASN A 171 7.59 -0.11 -1.22
C ASN A 171 6.15 -0.22 -1.75
N ARG A 172 5.20 -0.28 -0.82
CA ARG A 172 3.78 -0.27 -1.10
C ARG A 172 3.27 1.16 -1.23
N ASN A 173 1.99 1.32 -1.60
CA ASN A 173 1.37 2.63 -1.60
C ASN A 173 1.72 3.40 -0.32
N VAL A 174 2.23 4.63 -0.44
CA VAL A 174 2.50 5.51 0.69
C VAL A 174 1.16 5.98 1.23
N MET A 175 0.96 5.90 2.54
CA MET A 175 -0.29 6.31 3.19
C MET A 175 -0.12 7.68 3.83
N PRO A 176 -0.71 8.75 3.30
CA PRO A 176 -0.87 10.00 4.02
C PRO A 176 -2.05 9.89 5.00
N ARG A 177 -2.13 10.80 5.95
CA ARG A 177 -3.34 11.00 6.77
C ARG A 177 -4.57 11.22 5.87
N SER A 178 -5.73 10.78 6.31
CA SER A 178 -6.95 10.84 5.49
C SER A 178 -7.46 12.27 5.25
N SER A 179 -7.05 13.23 6.07
CA SER A 179 -7.45 14.64 6.01
C SER A 179 -6.49 15.56 5.23
N ALA A 180 -5.36 15.06 4.69
CA ALA A 180 -4.33 15.89 4.08
C ALA A 180 -4.28 15.86 2.56
N TYR A 181 -4.06 17.04 1.96
CA TYR A 181 -3.59 17.20 0.59
C TYR A 181 -2.06 17.04 0.56
N PHE A 182 -1.55 16.02 -0.12
CA PHE A 182 -0.15 15.92 -0.50
C PHE A 182 -0.05 15.70 -2.00
N GLN A 183 0.38 16.71 -2.71
CA GLN A 183 0.83 16.54 -4.09
C GLN A 183 2.22 15.89 -4.08
N VAL A 184 2.31 14.61 -4.44
CA VAL A 184 3.56 13.82 -4.42
C VAL A 184 4.18 13.69 -5.83
N TRP A 185 3.73 14.47 -6.79
CA TRP A 185 4.14 14.33 -8.19
C TRP A 185 4.85 15.58 -8.70
N SER A 186 5.97 15.37 -9.39
CA SER A 186 6.48 16.33 -10.34
C SER A 186 5.76 16.11 -11.68
N THR A 187 5.01 17.07 -12.11
CA THR A 187 4.54 17.22 -13.49
C THR A 187 5.49 18.14 -14.23
N ASP A 188 5.67 17.94 -15.54
CA ASP A 188 6.30 18.95 -16.37
C ASP A 188 5.38 20.20 -16.49
N ASP A 189 5.90 21.24 -17.11
CA ASP A 189 5.17 22.51 -17.28
C ASP A 189 3.85 22.36 -18.05
N GLU A 190 3.67 21.27 -18.79
CA GLU A 190 2.44 20.91 -19.50
C GLU A 190 1.52 19.96 -18.70
N GLY A 191 1.84 19.70 -17.42
CA GLY A 191 1.02 18.87 -16.55
C GLY A 191 1.14 17.35 -16.81
N ARG A 192 2.13 16.92 -17.60
CA ARG A 192 2.37 15.50 -17.88
C ARG A 192 3.23 14.89 -16.79
N THR A 193 2.89 13.70 -16.33
CA THR A 193 3.74 12.92 -15.42
C THR A 193 5.06 12.60 -16.10
N VAL A 194 6.18 13.11 -15.58
CA VAL A 194 7.51 12.75 -16.09
C VAL A 194 7.83 11.34 -15.64
N ALA A 195 7.75 10.38 -16.56
CA ALA A 195 8.24 9.03 -16.30
C ALA A 195 9.76 9.06 -16.16
N PRO A 196 10.36 8.40 -15.15
CA PRO A 196 11.80 8.30 -15.06
C PRO A 196 12.33 7.53 -16.28
N ILE A 197 13.13 8.20 -17.06
CA ILE A 197 13.95 7.57 -18.11
C ILE A 197 14.92 6.60 -17.42
N HIS A 198 15.13 5.43 -18.00
CA HIS A 198 16.02 4.36 -17.59
C HIS A 198 17.22 4.79 -16.75
N VAL A 199 17.11 4.58 -15.46
CA VAL A 199 18.23 4.67 -14.53
C VAL A 199 18.28 3.34 -13.80
N ASP A 200 19.47 2.82 -13.54
CA ASP A 200 19.65 1.70 -12.61
C ASP A 200 18.82 1.96 -11.36
N GLU A 201 18.03 0.97 -10.93
CA GLU A 201 17.15 1.14 -9.78
C GLU A 201 17.98 1.34 -8.49
N PRO A 202 18.17 2.57 -8.01
CA PRO A 202 19.15 2.86 -6.98
C PRO A 202 18.74 2.39 -5.59
N VAL A 203 17.42 2.19 -5.37
CA VAL A 203 16.88 1.79 -4.07
C VAL A 203 16.82 0.28 -3.95
N TYR A 204 16.26 -0.39 -4.96
CA TYR A 204 16.00 -1.82 -4.88
C TYR A 204 17.11 -2.68 -5.47
N GLY A 205 17.92 -2.14 -6.37
CA GLY A 205 18.91 -2.90 -7.12
C GLY A 205 18.29 -4.09 -7.88
N THR A 206 19.10 -5.02 -8.34
CA THR A 206 18.65 -6.18 -9.11
C THR A 206 17.92 -7.23 -8.27
N GLN A 207 18.18 -7.30 -6.96
CA GLN A 207 17.62 -8.32 -6.06
C GLN A 207 16.33 -7.89 -5.38
N TYR A 208 15.96 -6.64 -5.42
CA TYR A 208 14.83 -6.04 -4.71
C TYR A 208 14.88 -6.20 -3.18
N LEU A 209 13.82 -5.80 -2.50
CA LEU A 209 13.70 -6.00 -1.05
C LEU A 209 13.41 -7.48 -0.73
N PRO A 210 13.83 -7.99 0.42
CA PRO A 210 13.48 -9.36 0.84
C PRO A 210 11.99 -9.50 1.18
N ARG A 211 11.30 -8.38 1.44
CA ARG A 211 9.88 -8.33 1.76
C ARG A 211 9.30 -6.94 1.48
N LYS A 212 7.97 -6.85 1.36
CA LYS A 212 7.23 -5.59 1.24
C LYS A 212 7.68 -4.56 2.27
N PHE A 213 7.75 -3.31 1.87
CA PHE A 213 8.08 -2.14 2.67
C PHE A 213 6.90 -1.17 2.69
N LYS A 214 6.71 -0.43 3.77
CA LYS A 214 5.54 0.41 3.97
C LYS A 214 5.96 1.75 4.56
N VAL A 215 5.50 2.82 3.95
CA VAL A 215 5.68 4.19 4.44
C VAL A 215 4.32 4.78 4.80
N GLY A 216 4.25 5.48 5.90
CA GLY A 216 3.06 6.20 6.33
C GLY A 216 3.40 7.60 6.81
N ILE A 217 2.54 8.56 6.50
CA ILE A 217 2.67 9.96 6.90
C ILE A 217 1.44 10.33 7.71
N ALA A 218 1.64 10.63 8.99
CA ALA A 218 0.58 11.05 9.91
C ALA A 218 0.75 12.53 10.28
N HIS A 219 -0.12 13.00 11.13
CA HIS A 219 -0.06 14.29 11.78
C HIS A 219 -0.34 14.10 13.28
N VAL A 220 0.12 15.01 14.14
CA VAL A 220 -0.13 14.89 15.58
C VAL A 220 -1.62 14.79 15.92
N ALA A 221 -2.47 15.51 15.21
CA ALA A 221 -3.92 15.50 15.36
C ALA A 221 -4.65 14.43 14.53
N ASP A 222 -3.96 13.71 13.64
CA ASP A 222 -4.57 12.68 12.77
C ASP A 222 -3.59 11.53 12.52
N ASN A 223 -3.69 10.52 13.35
CA ASN A 223 -2.96 9.26 13.19
C ASN A 223 -3.84 8.12 12.67
N SER A 224 -4.78 8.42 11.79
CA SER A 224 -5.72 7.44 11.20
C SER A 224 -5.05 6.31 10.41
N ILE A 225 -3.76 6.44 10.10
CA ILE A 225 -2.97 5.43 9.40
C ILE A 225 -2.10 4.57 10.33
N ASP A 226 -2.19 4.77 11.64
CA ASP A 226 -1.37 4.06 12.65
C ASP A 226 0.12 4.08 12.29
N VAL A 227 0.70 5.27 12.28
CA VAL A 227 2.06 5.53 11.78
C VAL A 227 3.13 4.60 12.37
N ARG A 228 2.99 4.23 13.64
CA ARG A 228 3.88 3.28 14.33
C ARG A 228 3.77 1.83 13.85
N THR A 229 2.82 1.53 12.98
CA THR A 229 2.67 0.20 12.35
C THR A 229 3.36 0.09 10.98
N GLN A 230 4.04 1.13 10.56
CA GLN A 230 4.72 1.22 9.27
C GLN A 230 6.21 0.86 9.40
N ASP A 231 6.82 0.44 8.29
CA ASP A 231 8.26 0.21 8.24
C ASP A 231 9.03 1.56 8.36
N VAL A 232 8.46 2.63 7.79
CA VAL A 232 8.83 4.03 8.04
C VAL A 232 7.59 4.84 8.34
N GLY A 233 7.58 5.56 9.43
CA GLY A 233 6.54 6.49 9.84
C GLY A 233 7.10 7.91 9.92
N LEU A 234 6.37 8.88 9.39
CA LEU A 234 6.77 10.28 9.28
C LEU A 234 5.67 11.17 9.86
N VAL A 235 6.04 12.08 10.74
CA VAL A 235 5.10 13.03 11.36
C VAL A 235 5.74 14.41 11.38
N PRO A 236 5.16 15.44 10.74
CA PRO A 236 5.68 16.80 10.84
C PRO A 236 5.62 17.26 12.30
N VAL A 237 6.64 17.99 12.74
CA VAL A 237 6.71 18.51 14.11
C VAL A 237 5.73 19.67 14.23
N ALA A 238 4.85 19.62 15.24
CA ALA A 238 3.93 20.69 15.55
C ALA A 238 4.68 21.92 16.09
N THR A 239 4.29 23.10 15.64
CA THR A 239 4.87 24.39 16.03
C THR A 239 4.00 25.17 17.01
N ASP A 240 2.74 24.74 17.17
CA ASP A 240 1.77 25.36 18.07
C ASP A 240 0.92 24.32 18.80
N ALA A 241 0.12 24.75 19.75
CA ALA A 241 -0.73 23.89 20.59
C ALA A 241 -1.88 23.23 19.82
N GLU A 242 -2.31 23.84 18.71
CA GLU A 242 -3.37 23.34 17.82
C GLU A 242 -2.85 22.29 16.84
N GLY A 243 -1.54 22.02 16.84
CA GLY A 243 -0.88 21.05 15.98
C GLY A 243 -0.50 21.61 14.61
N GLY A 244 -0.49 22.92 14.44
CA GLY A 244 0.08 23.57 13.26
C GLY A 244 1.54 23.15 13.08
N ALA A 245 1.97 22.96 11.84
CA ALA A 245 3.34 22.58 11.54
C ALA A 245 3.82 23.37 10.32
N ASP A 246 4.98 24.02 10.47
CA ASP A 246 5.66 24.71 9.35
C ASP A 246 6.30 23.70 8.38
N GLY A 247 6.34 22.42 8.78
CA GLY A 247 6.92 21.33 8.01
C GLY A 247 8.43 21.34 7.91
N SER A 248 9.12 22.15 8.71
CA SER A 248 10.60 22.26 8.70
C SER A 248 11.25 21.00 9.27
N LEU A 249 10.71 20.43 10.34
CA LEU A 249 11.20 19.23 11.02
C LEU A 249 10.16 18.11 11.02
N TRP A 250 10.64 16.88 11.06
CA TRP A 250 9.80 15.67 11.02
C TRP A 250 10.30 14.62 12.00
N ASP A 251 9.41 14.09 12.83
CA ASP A 251 9.67 12.89 13.62
C ASP A 251 9.76 11.68 12.68
N LEU A 252 10.84 10.91 12.81
CA LEU A 252 11.10 9.69 12.05
C LEU A 252 10.90 8.46 12.92
N TRP A 253 9.90 7.64 12.58
CA TRP A 253 9.61 6.36 13.20
C TRP A 253 10.00 5.22 12.28
N SER A 254 10.46 4.08 12.83
CA SER A 254 10.86 2.96 12.00
C SER A 254 10.66 1.60 12.66
N GLY A 255 10.45 0.58 11.83
CA GLY A 255 10.44 -0.82 12.24
C GLY A 255 9.11 -1.33 12.79
N GLY A 256 7.97 -0.74 12.36
CA GLY A 256 6.64 -1.21 12.72
C GLY A 256 6.05 -2.29 11.80
N GLY A 257 5.07 -3.02 12.33
CA GLY A 257 4.29 -3.98 11.57
C GLY A 257 3.53 -4.98 12.44
N LEU A 258 2.21 -4.99 12.36
CA LEU A 258 1.36 -5.83 13.21
C LEU A 258 1.18 -7.27 12.71
N GLY A 259 1.56 -7.57 11.46
CA GLY A 259 1.35 -8.90 10.89
C GLY A 259 2.08 -9.99 11.67
N GLN A 260 1.33 -11.02 12.06
CA GLN A 260 1.82 -12.25 12.69
C GLN A 260 1.32 -13.45 11.89
N THR A 261 2.09 -14.51 11.83
CA THR A 261 1.68 -15.78 11.25
C THR A 261 1.11 -16.66 12.35
N HIS A 262 -0.11 -17.15 12.18
CA HIS A 262 -0.76 -18.02 13.15
C HIS A 262 0.12 -19.22 13.52
N ASN A 263 0.21 -19.53 14.82
CA ASN A 263 1.02 -20.62 15.38
C ASN A 263 2.52 -20.59 14.99
N LYS A 264 3.09 -19.40 14.76
CA LYS A 264 4.53 -19.21 14.51
C LYS A 264 5.11 -18.21 15.51
N ALA A 265 5.62 -18.71 16.63
CA ALA A 265 6.23 -17.91 17.72
C ALA A 265 7.37 -17.01 17.22
N ALA A 266 8.07 -17.39 16.15
CA ALA A 266 9.09 -16.56 15.53
C ALA A 266 8.54 -15.29 14.87
N THR A 267 7.22 -15.09 14.82
CA THR A 267 6.60 -13.88 14.25
C THR A 267 5.77 -13.15 15.30
N ALA A 268 5.92 -11.84 15.39
CA ALA A 268 5.22 -11.00 16.38
C ALA A 268 4.70 -9.71 15.77
N PRO A 269 3.60 -9.12 16.28
CA PRO A 269 3.24 -7.74 16.03
C PRO A 269 4.24 -6.83 16.77
N LEU A 270 4.79 -5.85 16.07
CA LEU A 270 5.80 -4.94 16.63
C LEU A 270 5.48 -3.50 16.21
N LEU A 271 5.60 -2.56 17.15
CA LEU A 271 5.48 -1.14 16.86
C LEU A 271 6.83 -0.54 16.44
N GLY A 272 6.79 0.48 15.63
CA GLY A 272 7.95 1.28 15.26
C GLY A 272 8.52 2.03 16.46
N VAL A 273 9.83 2.20 16.44
CA VAL A 273 10.59 3.01 17.42
C VAL A 273 10.85 4.39 16.84
N HIS A 274 10.90 5.41 17.70
CA HIS A 274 11.31 6.74 17.30
C HIS A 274 12.82 6.78 17.09
N LEU A 275 13.26 7.22 15.92
CA LEU A 275 14.68 7.33 15.60
C LEU A 275 15.24 8.72 15.93
N GLY A 276 14.41 9.75 15.92
CA GLY A 276 14.79 11.15 16.10
C GLY A 276 14.04 12.05 15.13
N ARG A 277 14.55 13.27 14.96
CA ARG A 277 14.02 14.27 14.03
C ARG A 277 14.92 14.49 12.84
N ILE A 278 14.33 14.81 11.70
CA ILE A 278 15.04 15.11 10.46
C ILE A 278 14.43 16.37 9.81
N PRO A 279 15.22 17.18 9.08
CA PRO A 279 14.70 18.26 8.26
C PRO A 279 13.78 17.74 7.12
N ARG A 280 12.87 18.58 6.68
CA ARG A 280 11.90 18.28 5.62
C ARG A 280 12.55 17.78 4.33
N ASP A 281 13.62 18.41 3.88
CA ASP A 281 14.34 18.08 2.66
C ASP A 281 15.04 16.70 2.76
N GLN A 282 15.24 16.17 3.98
CA GLN A 282 15.83 14.86 4.24
C GLN A 282 14.83 13.72 4.34
N VAL A 283 13.53 13.98 4.32
CA VAL A 283 12.46 12.95 4.49
C VAL A 283 12.56 11.85 3.44
N VAL A 284 12.77 12.22 2.17
CA VAL A 284 12.91 11.25 1.06
C VAL A 284 14.23 10.50 1.19
N ALA A 285 15.34 11.19 1.46
CA ALA A 285 16.65 10.59 1.62
C ALA A 285 16.67 9.57 2.78
N ALA A 286 16.13 9.93 3.94
CA ALA A 286 16.04 9.03 5.09
C ALA A 286 15.17 7.79 4.80
N THR A 287 14.04 7.98 4.12
CA THR A 287 13.16 6.87 3.71
C THR A 287 13.88 5.92 2.75
N ARG A 288 14.61 6.45 1.76
CA ARG A 288 15.43 5.66 0.83
C ARG A 288 16.55 4.92 1.56
N ALA A 289 17.25 5.57 2.47
CA ALA A 289 18.30 4.97 3.26
C ALA A 289 17.81 3.75 4.05
N ILE A 290 16.66 3.85 4.71
CA ILE A 290 16.05 2.72 5.44
C ILE A 290 15.63 1.59 4.50
N ALA A 291 15.11 1.90 3.31
CA ALA A 291 14.78 0.89 2.31
C ALA A 291 16.04 0.17 1.79
N ILE A 292 17.14 0.90 1.57
CA ILE A 292 18.44 0.32 1.21
C ILE A 292 18.96 -0.59 2.32
N LEU A 293 18.88 -0.18 3.58
CA LEU A 293 19.25 -1.03 4.72
C LEU A 293 18.40 -2.31 4.78
N GLN A 294 17.10 -2.22 4.49
CA GLN A 294 16.24 -3.40 4.34
C GLN A 294 16.70 -4.32 3.20
N ARG A 295 17.11 -3.75 2.07
CA ARG A 295 17.61 -4.50 0.92
C ARG A 295 18.87 -5.29 1.30
N GLU A 296 19.81 -4.65 1.95
CA GLU A 296 21.14 -5.19 2.23
C GLU A 296 21.17 -6.12 3.44
N LYS A 297 20.56 -5.69 4.53
CA LYS A 297 20.61 -6.35 5.84
C LYS A 297 19.41 -7.27 6.11
N GLY A 298 18.39 -7.28 5.26
CA GLY A 298 17.16 -8.06 5.45
C GLY A 298 17.38 -9.57 5.28
N GLU A 299 16.65 -10.38 6.03
CA GLU A 299 16.69 -11.85 5.97
C GLU A 299 16.14 -12.35 4.62
N ARG A 300 16.89 -13.18 3.90
CA ARG A 300 16.52 -13.71 2.59
C ARG A 300 16.28 -15.22 2.55
N ARG A 301 16.59 -15.95 3.61
CA ARG A 301 16.33 -17.39 3.75
C ARG A 301 14.91 -17.64 4.26
N ASP A 302 14.51 -17.01 5.36
CA ASP A 302 13.17 -17.17 5.95
C ASP A 302 12.30 -15.93 5.71
N ARG A 303 11.37 -16.01 4.76
CA ARG A 303 10.44 -14.91 4.46
C ARG A 303 9.57 -14.46 5.64
N ARG A 304 9.40 -15.28 6.68
CA ARG A 304 8.68 -14.88 7.91
C ARG A 304 9.47 -13.87 8.72
N GLN A 305 10.81 -13.90 8.62
CA GLN A 305 11.75 -12.99 9.29
C GLN A 305 12.25 -11.85 8.39
N ALA A 306 11.78 -11.77 7.14
CA ALA A 306 12.27 -10.85 6.12
C ALA A 306 11.71 -9.41 6.22
N ARG A 307 10.79 -9.12 7.16
CA ARG A 307 10.26 -7.76 7.35
C ARG A 307 11.26 -6.87 8.08
N TRP A 308 11.25 -5.59 7.72
CA TRP A 308 12.11 -4.58 8.32
C TRP A 308 12.03 -4.54 9.85
N LYS A 309 10.85 -4.73 10.42
CA LYS A 309 10.64 -4.78 11.88
C LYS A 309 11.53 -5.81 12.60
N TYR A 310 11.90 -6.90 11.96
CA TYR A 310 12.84 -7.89 12.51
C TYR A 310 14.28 -7.50 12.24
N THR A 311 14.56 -6.95 11.07
CA THR A 311 15.90 -6.50 10.69
C THR A 311 16.42 -5.41 11.62
N ILE A 312 15.65 -4.34 11.86
CA ILE A 312 16.07 -3.26 12.76
C ILE A 312 16.33 -3.74 14.19
N ARG A 313 15.58 -4.73 14.68
CA ARG A 313 15.77 -5.28 16.03
C ARG A 313 16.97 -6.21 16.09
N ARG A 314 17.28 -6.92 15.03
CA ARG A 314 18.44 -7.80 14.95
C ARG A 314 19.75 -7.02 14.88
N ILE A 315 19.81 -5.96 14.10
CA ILE A 315 21.02 -5.14 13.97
C ILE A 315 21.11 -4.07 15.07
N GLY A 316 20.01 -3.73 15.71
CA GLY A 316 19.95 -2.73 16.78
C GLY A 316 19.56 -1.33 16.28
N VAL A 317 18.75 -0.63 17.07
CA VAL A 317 18.31 0.75 16.75
C VAL A 317 19.49 1.73 16.72
N ALA A 318 20.43 1.59 17.65
CA ALA A 318 21.64 2.43 17.70
C ALA A 318 22.46 2.30 16.41
N GLU A 319 22.63 1.09 15.91
CA GLU A 319 23.36 0.85 14.65
C GLU A 319 22.62 1.45 13.44
N VAL A 320 21.29 1.36 13.40
CA VAL A 320 20.50 2.01 12.34
C VAL A 320 20.70 3.53 12.38
N LYS A 321 20.64 4.17 13.56
CA LYS A 321 20.90 5.61 13.72
C LYS A 321 22.31 5.97 13.27
N ARG A 322 23.31 5.16 13.65
CA ARG A 322 24.69 5.36 13.23
C ARG A 322 24.85 5.31 11.71
N LEU A 323 24.28 4.27 11.07
CA LEU A 323 24.32 4.13 9.61
C LEU A 323 23.61 5.27 8.88
N LEU A 324 22.48 5.73 9.39
CA LEU A 324 21.78 6.90 8.83
C LEU A 324 22.66 8.14 8.84
N ARG A 325 23.36 8.42 9.95
CA ARG A 325 24.24 9.59 10.10
C ARG A 325 25.52 9.46 9.29
N GLU A 326 26.27 8.36 9.46
CA GLU A 326 27.63 8.23 8.94
C GLU A 326 27.68 7.79 7.47
N ARG A 327 26.79 6.90 7.06
CA ARG A 327 26.79 6.36 5.69
C ARG A 327 25.88 7.12 4.74
N PHE A 328 24.74 7.56 5.23
CA PHE A 328 23.72 8.22 4.40
C PHE A 328 23.65 9.72 4.65
N GLU A 329 24.49 10.25 5.52
CA GLU A 329 24.62 11.67 5.83
C GLU A 329 23.29 12.34 6.23
N ILE A 330 22.39 11.57 6.86
CA ILE A 330 21.10 12.08 7.34
C ILE A 330 21.34 12.82 8.66
N PRO A 331 21.02 14.13 8.75
CA PRO A 331 21.17 14.92 9.97
C PRO A 331 20.06 14.55 10.98
N LEU A 332 20.21 13.39 11.60
CA LEU A 332 19.26 12.82 12.55
C LEU A 332 19.55 13.37 13.96
N GLU A 333 18.66 14.21 14.45
CA GLU A 333 18.72 14.81 15.78
C GLU A 333 18.02 13.90 16.81
N GLU A 334 18.62 13.77 18.00
CA GLU A 334 17.96 13.11 19.14
C GLU A 334 16.86 14.03 19.68
N ALA A 335 15.67 13.49 19.84
CA ALA A 335 14.52 14.21 20.36
C ALA A 335 13.51 13.24 20.97
N GLU A 336 12.71 13.73 21.91
CA GLU A 336 11.53 13.00 22.38
C GLU A 336 10.42 13.08 21.32
N PRO A 337 9.70 11.97 21.08
CA PRO A 337 8.62 11.95 20.11
C PRO A 337 7.42 12.78 20.56
N GLN A 338 6.74 13.40 19.63
CA GLN A 338 5.49 14.07 19.88
C GLN A 338 4.38 13.06 20.26
N SER A 339 3.43 13.51 21.09
CA SER A 339 2.20 12.76 21.34
C SER A 339 1.34 12.75 20.07
N LEU A 340 0.80 11.60 19.76
CA LEU A 340 -0.08 11.41 18.59
C LEU A 340 -1.51 11.20 19.07
N ALA A 341 -2.46 11.81 18.38
CA ALA A 341 -3.86 11.52 18.57
C ALA A 341 -4.15 10.03 18.34
N SER A 342 -5.17 9.50 19.00
CA SER A 342 -5.71 8.17 18.67
C SER A 342 -6.24 8.14 17.24
N GLY A 343 -6.30 6.96 16.63
CA GLY A 343 -6.87 6.78 15.30
C GLY A 343 -8.31 7.30 15.26
N ARG A 344 -8.61 8.10 14.22
CA ARG A 344 -9.93 8.68 13.96
C ARG A 344 -10.57 7.99 12.77
N LEU A 345 -11.86 7.71 12.88
CA LEU A 345 -12.72 7.38 11.73
C LEU A 345 -13.30 8.69 11.18
N PHE A 346 -13.34 8.79 9.87
CA PHE A 346 -13.90 9.95 9.17
C PHE A 346 -15.31 9.66 8.63
N LEU A 347 -16.12 8.92 9.36
CA LEU A 347 -17.49 8.59 8.99
C LEU A 347 -18.42 9.80 9.22
N GLY A 348 -19.42 9.95 8.35
CA GLY A 348 -20.33 11.08 8.39
C GLY A 348 -19.67 12.40 7.95
N TRP A 349 -20.22 13.52 8.43
CA TRP A 349 -19.77 14.84 8.04
C TRP A 349 -18.45 15.26 8.69
N ASN A 350 -17.55 15.80 7.88
CA ASN A 350 -16.25 16.33 8.31
C ASN A 350 -16.01 17.66 7.64
N ALA A 351 -15.65 18.70 8.41
CA ALA A 351 -15.26 20.01 7.88
C ALA A 351 -13.89 19.93 7.19
N ALA A 352 -13.75 20.63 6.07
CA ALA A 352 -12.48 20.86 5.38
C ALA A 352 -11.97 22.27 5.60
N LEU A 353 -10.66 22.49 5.42
CA LEU A 353 -10.03 23.80 5.66
C LEU A 353 -10.45 24.89 4.64
N ASP A 354 -10.90 24.48 3.45
CA ASP A 354 -11.36 25.38 2.39
C ASP A 354 -12.84 25.78 2.51
N GLY A 355 -13.49 25.42 3.64
CA GLY A 355 -14.91 25.70 3.89
C GLY A 355 -15.87 24.71 3.24
N SER A 356 -15.39 23.78 2.44
CA SER A 356 -16.20 22.65 1.95
C SER A 356 -16.39 21.59 3.04
N GLN A 357 -17.23 20.62 2.77
CA GLN A 357 -17.42 19.47 3.66
C GLN A 357 -16.99 18.18 2.95
N SER A 358 -16.68 17.17 3.75
CA SER A 358 -16.50 15.80 3.29
C SER A 358 -17.48 14.89 4.00
N TYR A 359 -18.01 13.92 3.29
CA TYR A 359 -18.90 12.90 3.86
C TYR A 359 -18.27 11.52 3.77
N GLY A 360 -18.02 10.90 4.92
CA GLY A 360 -17.39 9.59 5.02
C GLY A 360 -18.42 8.46 4.98
N LEU A 361 -18.23 7.53 4.05
CA LEU A 361 -19.04 6.32 3.90
C LEU A 361 -18.39 5.13 4.55
N SER A 362 -19.15 4.36 5.33
CA SER A 362 -18.70 3.07 5.85
C SER A 362 -18.84 1.99 4.78
N VAL A 363 -17.73 1.29 4.51
CA VAL A 363 -17.69 0.22 3.52
C VAL A 363 -17.42 -1.11 4.22
N GLU A 364 -18.46 -1.92 4.37
CA GLU A 364 -18.34 -3.20 5.06
C GLU A 364 -17.22 -4.06 4.48
N ASN A 365 -16.24 -4.37 5.31
CA ASN A 365 -15.06 -5.15 4.92
C ASN A 365 -14.28 -4.55 3.74
N GLY A 366 -14.43 -3.27 3.47
CA GLY A 366 -13.85 -2.59 2.32
C GLY A 366 -14.37 -3.04 0.96
N ARG A 367 -15.48 -3.78 0.88
CA ARG A 367 -16.02 -4.28 -0.38
C ARG A 367 -17.19 -3.43 -0.85
N ILE A 368 -16.95 -2.64 -1.88
CA ILE A 368 -17.95 -1.81 -2.53
C ILE A 368 -18.69 -2.68 -3.55
N ARG A 369 -19.95 -2.98 -3.23
CA ARG A 369 -20.86 -3.76 -4.06
C ARG A 369 -21.51 -2.88 -5.13
N PRO A 370 -22.15 -3.48 -6.18
CA PRO A 370 -22.71 -2.73 -7.30
C PRO A 370 -23.64 -1.58 -6.90
N GLU A 371 -24.49 -1.78 -5.89
CA GLU A 371 -25.45 -0.76 -5.45
C GLU A 371 -24.75 0.46 -4.86
N LEU A 372 -23.77 0.22 -3.95
CA LEU A 372 -22.96 1.27 -3.36
C LEU A 372 -22.08 1.97 -4.39
N ARG A 373 -21.53 1.21 -5.37
CA ARG A 373 -20.76 1.78 -6.49
C ARG A 373 -21.56 2.80 -7.28
N LYS A 374 -22.81 2.44 -7.66
CA LYS A 374 -23.71 3.32 -8.43
C LYS A 374 -23.97 4.63 -7.68
N GLY A 375 -24.25 4.55 -6.38
CA GLY A 375 -24.49 5.72 -5.56
C GLY A 375 -23.26 6.65 -5.45
N ILE A 376 -22.07 6.06 -5.22
CA ILE A 376 -20.82 6.84 -5.19
C ILE A 376 -20.56 7.52 -6.53
N ARG A 377 -20.71 6.79 -7.65
CA ARG A 377 -20.53 7.33 -9.00
C ARG A 377 -21.50 8.46 -9.30
N ALA A 378 -22.77 8.26 -9.03
CA ALA A 378 -23.80 9.28 -9.25
C ALA A 378 -23.52 10.57 -8.47
N ALA A 379 -23.15 10.44 -7.19
CA ALA A 379 -22.80 11.59 -6.36
C ALA A 379 -21.53 12.29 -6.86
N ALA A 380 -20.48 11.53 -7.20
CA ALA A 380 -19.22 12.09 -7.67
C ALA A 380 -19.37 12.83 -9.00
N GLU A 381 -20.13 12.28 -9.95
CA GLU A 381 -20.36 12.91 -11.26
C GLU A 381 -21.30 14.13 -11.16
N ALA A 382 -22.39 14.05 -10.37
CA ALA A 382 -23.35 15.13 -10.26
C ALA A 382 -22.80 16.36 -9.53
N LEU A 383 -21.94 16.17 -8.53
CA LEU A 383 -21.45 17.23 -7.66
C LEU A 383 -19.94 17.52 -7.83
N ASP A 384 -19.29 16.92 -8.82
CA ASP A 384 -17.83 16.99 -9.08
C ASP A 384 -16.99 16.75 -7.83
N LEU A 385 -17.33 15.66 -7.11
CA LEU A 385 -16.66 15.33 -5.87
C LEU A 385 -15.33 14.63 -6.09
N ARG A 386 -14.43 14.82 -5.14
CA ARG A 386 -13.21 14.01 -5.01
C ARG A 386 -13.46 12.83 -4.06
N ILE A 387 -12.84 11.69 -4.35
CA ILE A 387 -12.98 10.51 -3.53
C ILE A 387 -11.63 10.20 -2.87
N ARG A 388 -11.61 10.06 -1.54
CA ARG A 388 -10.43 9.64 -0.78
C ARG A 388 -10.67 8.30 -0.12
N LEU A 389 -9.62 7.49 -0.09
CA LEU A 389 -9.61 6.20 0.58
C LEU A 389 -9.01 6.34 1.98
N THR A 390 -9.61 5.65 2.96
CA THR A 390 -9.10 5.68 4.33
C THR A 390 -8.28 4.43 4.68
N GLY A 391 -7.49 4.52 5.73
CA GLY A 391 -6.77 3.38 6.30
C GLY A 391 -7.67 2.29 6.88
N HIS A 392 -8.93 2.62 7.16
CA HIS A 392 -9.95 1.72 7.70
C HIS A 392 -10.80 1.01 6.64
N GLN A 393 -10.38 1.07 5.38
CA GLN A 393 -11.10 0.47 4.24
C GLN A 393 -12.44 1.16 3.92
N ASP A 394 -12.61 2.39 4.34
CA ASP A 394 -13.75 3.27 4.05
C ASP A 394 -13.35 4.32 3.00
N LEU A 395 -14.26 5.19 2.62
CA LEU A 395 -13.99 6.30 1.72
C LEU A 395 -14.67 7.60 2.15
N LEU A 396 -14.14 8.72 1.64
CA LEU A 396 -14.66 10.07 1.81
C LEU A 396 -15.09 10.63 0.46
N LEU A 397 -16.27 11.20 0.42
CA LEU A 397 -16.73 12.10 -0.66
C LEU A 397 -16.34 13.52 -0.25
N CYS A 398 -15.38 14.12 -0.95
CA CYS A 398 -14.76 15.39 -0.58
C CYS A 398 -15.18 16.51 -1.53
N GLY A 399 -15.24 17.75 -1.00
CA GLY A 399 -15.61 18.94 -1.76
C GLY A 399 -17.12 19.16 -1.85
N VAL A 400 -17.87 18.62 -0.90
CA VAL A 400 -19.33 18.78 -0.86
C VAL A 400 -19.69 20.23 -0.54
N ARG A 401 -20.41 20.89 -1.44
CA ARG A 401 -20.95 22.25 -1.27
C ARG A 401 -22.46 22.27 -1.08
N ASP A 402 -23.13 21.23 -1.53
CA ASP A 402 -24.58 21.03 -1.37
C ASP A 402 -24.83 19.71 -0.61
N PRO A 403 -24.89 19.76 0.73
CA PRO A 403 -25.16 18.58 1.56
C PRO A 403 -26.51 17.92 1.29
N ASP A 404 -27.55 18.72 1.04
CA ASP A 404 -28.90 18.20 0.84
C ASP A 404 -28.98 17.40 -0.46
N GLU A 405 -28.40 17.93 -1.54
CA GLU A 405 -28.34 17.23 -2.82
C GLU A 405 -27.50 15.94 -2.72
N LEU A 406 -26.38 15.97 -2.03
CA LEU A 406 -25.60 14.74 -1.77
C LEU A 406 -26.46 13.70 -1.08
N MET A 407 -27.15 14.06 -0.01
CA MET A 407 -28.01 13.12 0.72
C MET A 407 -29.14 12.59 -0.15
N ARG A 408 -29.77 13.44 -0.97
CA ARG A 408 -30.82 13.04 -1.91
C ARG A 408 -30.31 11.98 -2.90
N ILE A 409 -29.12 12.17 -3.46
CA ILE A 409 -28.51 11.20 -4.39
C ILE A 409 -28.19 9.89 -3.68
N LEU A 410 -27.55 9.94 -2.52
CA LEU A 410 -27.18 8.73 -1.78
C LEU A 410 -28.41 7.91 -1.35
N ASP A 411 -29.48 8.58 -0.90
CA ASP A 411 -30.74 7.92 -0.53
C ASP A 411 -31.45 7.29 -1.73
N ALA A 412 -31.46 7.96 -2.88
CA ALA A 412 -32.02 7.43 -4.12
C ALA A 412 -31.33 6.13 -4.58
N HIS A 413 -30.09 5.95 -4.20
CA HIS A 413 -29.32 4.73 -4.48
C HIS A 413 -29.25 3.76 -3.29
N GLY A 414 -29.97 4.01 -2.19
CA GLY A 414 -29.99 3.14 -1.03
C GLY A 414 -28.64 3.02 -0.32
N VAL A 415 -27.78 4.04 -0.36
CA VAL A 415 -26.48 4.06 0.30
C VAL A 415 -26.67 4.13 1.82
N PRO A 416 -26.17 3.16 2.58
CA PRO A 416 -26.36 3.16 4.03
C PRO A 416 -25.71 4.37 4.70
N ARG A 417 -26.44 4.97 5.65
CA ARG A 417 -25.93 6.08 6.47
C ARG A 417 -24.91 5.57 7.48
N PRO A 418 -23.75 6.18 7.63
CA PRO A 418 -22.73 5.74 8.59
C PRO A 418 -23.22 5.83 10.05
N GLU A 419 -24.15 6.71 10.36
CA GLU A 419 -24.78 6.84 11.69
C GLU A 419 -25.57 5.58 12.11
N SER A 420 -25.99 4.75 11.14
CA SER A 420 -26.65 3.47 11.41
C SER A 420 -25.67 2.34 11.75
N VAL A 421 -24.37 2.58 11.61
CA VAL A 421 -23.34 1.56 11.81
C VAL A 421 -22.88 1.58 13.27
N SER A 422 -22.94 0.43 13.95
CA SER A 422 -22.47 0.34 15.34
C SER A 422 -20.98 0.62 15.46
N SER A 423 -20.52 1.16 16.60
CA SER A 423 -19.11 1.43 16.87
C SER A 423 -18.20 0.22 16.65
N LEU A 424 -18.68 -0.99 17.01
CA LEU A 424 -17.90 -2.21 16.76
C LEU A 424 -17.69 -2.46 15.26
N ARG A 425 -18.71 -2.28 14.44
CA ARG A 425 -18.61 -2.46 12.99
C ARG A 425 -17.75 -1.37 12.33
N SER A 426 -17.89 -0.13 12.77
CA SER A 426 -17.12 0.99 12.18
C SER A 426 -15.61 0.84 12.39
N PHE A 427 -15.17 0.22 13.49
CA PHE A 427 -13.75 -0.09 13.73
C PHE A 427 -13.32 -1.46 13.20
N SER A 428 -14.21 -2.22 12.56
CA SER A 428 -13.89 -3.56 12.05
C SER A 428 -13.30 -3.49 10.64
N MET A 429 -12.18 -4.17 10.44
CA MET A 429 -11.55 -4.36 9.14
C MET A 429 -11.41 -5.85 8.84
N ALA A 430 -11.52 -6.24 7.58
CA ALA A 430 -11.35 -7.61 7.19
C ALA A 430 -10.42 -7.78 5.98
N CYS A 431 -9.82 -8.95 5.92
CA CYS A 431 -9.15 -9.49 4.74
C CYS A 431 -10.21 -10.08 3.79
N PRO A 432 -9.98 -10.16 2.46
CA PRO A 432 -10.92 -10.81 1.54
C PRO A 432 -11.28 -12.24 1.91
N ALA A 433 -10.36 -12.96 2.54
CA ALA A 433 -10.54 -14.35 2.96
C ALA A 433 -11.04 -15.29 1.83
N LYS A 434 -11.58 -16.44 2.21
CA LYS A 434 -12.18 -17.40 1.27
C LYS A 434 -13.55 -16.91 0.78
N PRO A 435 -13.91 -17.29 -0.42
CA PRO A 435 -13.22 -18.14 -1.42
C PRO A 435 -12.16 -17.37 -2.23
N THR A 436 -12.10 -16.07 -2.12
CA THR A 436 -11.32 -15.16 -2.98
C THR A 436 -9.81 -15.27 -2.76
N CYS A 437 -9.38 -15.44 -1.51
CA CYS A 437 -7.98 -15.52 -1.13
C CYS A 437 -7.76 -16.67 -0.17
N GLY A 438 -6.72 -17.45 -0.40
CA GLY A 438 -6.39 -18.59 0.40
C GLY A 438 -5.08 -18.47 1.16
#